data_a476ed34e044cdd75540e3f20ddb8b6f
#
_entry.id   a476ed34e044cdd75540e3f20ddb8b6f
#
_cell.length_a   1.000
_cell.length_b   1.000
_cell.length_c   1.000
_cell.angle_alpha   90.00
_cell.angle_beta   90.00
_cell.angle_gamma   90.00
#
_symmetry.space_group_name_H-M   'P 1'
#
loop_
_entity.id
_entity.type
_entity.pdbx_description
1 polymer ?
#
loop_
_entity_poly.entity_id
_entity_poly.type
_entity_poly.pdbx_seq_one_letter_code
_entity_poly.pdbx_strand_id
1 'polypeptide(L)'
;MKKWTTLLCLWWLAALALPAAAQDVESITFPPLNPLEIPKVEKIQLDNGLRLYLLTDKSLPLFNVNVRLAAGSYLEPGDQAGLAEITGTVMRTGGTRTWTGDQIDELLEGIGGMVETNFGDVEGGAFVNVLSDYADTGLLVLAEVLRYPRFDQDKIDLAMVQARTNIARRNDEVSEIALREFRKLIYGAESPYARTMEYATLDKVTRDDLVAFHDRYVRPENIQMAIYGDFDKNKVLARVKKLFGDWKKGTAAVPPPPVVDYQWRKQVYYAEKKGAKQSYIRMGHLGGMLKDPDYADKIVMNSILGLGFGSRLTDEVRTRLGLAYSAGGRYVSN
;
A
#
# COMPACT_ATOMS: atom_id res chain seq x y z
N MET A 1 54.83 47.44 -22.79
CA MET A 1 53.67 47.22 -21.94
C MET A 1 52.85 45.89 -22.26
N LYS A 2 52.81 45.46 -23.50
CA LYS A 2 52.00 44.18 -23.87
C LYS A 2 52.54 42.87 -23.33
N LYS A 3 53.86 42.75 -23.04
CA LYS A 3 54.41 41.48 -22.55
C LYS A 3 54.19 41.19 -21.06
N TRP A 4 53.93 42.20 -20.27
CA TRP A 4 53.68 42.05 -18.82
C TRP A 4 52.22 41.66 -18.49
N THR A 5 51.29 42.09 -19.31
CA THR A 5 49.88 41.72 -19.16
C THR A 5 49.62 40.24 -19.50
N THR A 6 50.34 39.67 -20.47
CA THR A 6 50.25 38.25 -20.82
C THR A 6 50.84 37.34 -19.72
N LEU A 7 51.92 37.75 -19.06
CA LEU A 7 52.47 36.98 -17.93
C LEU A 7 51.57 37.01 -16.70
N LEU A 8 50.91 38.12 -16.39
CA LEU A 8 49.94 38.18 -15.28
C LEU A 8 48.70 37.31 -15.52
N CYS A 9 48.19 37.25 -16.76
CA CYS A 9 47.05 36.39 -17.10
C CYS A 9 47.39 34.89 -17.01
N LEU A 10 48.62 34.51 -17.37
CA LEU A 10 49.11 33.12 -17.24
C LEU A 10 49.27 32.70 -15.76
N TRP A 11 49.71 33.64 -14.90
CA TRP A 11 49.79 33.38 -13.45
C TRP A 11 48.40 33.23 -12.79
N TRP A 12 47.41 33.97 -13.23
CA TRP A 12 46.03 33.85 -12.77
C TRP A 12 45.35 32.53 -13.23
N LEU A 13 45.63 32.11 -14.46
CA LEU A 13 45.15 30.78 -14.96
C LEU A 13 45.82 29.60 -14.27
N ALA A 14 47.11 29.71 -13.90
CA ALA A 14 47.80 28.68 -13.15
C ALA A 14 47.35 28.60 -11.68
N ALA A 15 46.91 29.72 -11.07
CA ALA A 15 46.36 29.73 -9.73
C ALA A 15 44.94 29.12 -9.63
N LEU A 16 44.18 29.04 -10.76
CA LEU A 16 42.86 28.39 -10.84
C LEU A 16 42.95 26.87 -11.07
N ALA A 17 44.15 26.36 -11.37
CA ALA A 17 44.41 24.94 -11.59
C ALA A 17 44.90 24.21 -10.32
N LEU A 18 44.55 24.71 -9.13
CA LEU A 18 44.72 23.88 -7.93
C LEU A 18 43.83 22.64 -8.10
N PRO A 19 44.39 21.41 -8.07
CA PRO A 19 43.57 20.24 -8.08
C PRO A 19 42.64 20.36 -6.86
N ALA A 20 41.35 20.37 -7.10
CA ALA A 20 40.38 20.09 -6.04
C ALA A 20 40.80 18.74 -5.46
N ALA A 21 41.47 18.74 -4.31
CA ALA A 21 41.81 17.52 -3.60
C ALA A 21 40.47 16.81 -3.37
N ALA A 22 40.21 15.78 -4.14
CA ALA A 22 39.07 14.93 -3.90
C ALA A 22 39.22 14.44 -2.46
N GLN A 23 38.31 14.83 -1.61
CA GLN A 23 38.33 14.43 -0.22
C GLN A 23 38.16 12.91 -0.22
N ASP A 24 39.11 12.18 0.32
CA ASP A 24 39.00 10.72 0.45
C ASP A 24 37.75 10.43 1.26
N VAL A 25 36.83 9.65 0.69
CA VAL A 25 35.56 9.30 1.34
C VAL A 25 35.81 8.64 2.70
N GLU A 26 36.91 7.90 2.85
CA GLU A 26 37.31 7.27 4.11
C GLU A 26 37.78 8.28 5.18
N SER A 27 38.17 9.49 4.75
CA SER A 27 38.58 10.57 5.65
C SER A 27 37.44 11.43 6.21
N ILE A 28 36.20 11.22 5.73
CA ILE A 28 35.04 11.98 6.18
C ILE A 28 34.63 11.50 7.58
N THR A 29 34.81 12.37 8.57
CA THR A 29 34.36 12.14 9.92
C THR A 29 32.90 12.60 10.06
N PHE A 30 32.00 11.66 10.33
CA PHE A 30 30.61 11.97 10.57
C PHE A 30 30.40 12.31 12.05
N PRO A 31 29.56 13.30 12.38
CA PRO A 31 29.15 13.50 13.77
C PRO A 31 28.42 12.28 14.29
N PRO A 32 28.43 12.04 15.62
CA PRO A 32 27.64 10.95 16.20
C PRO A 32 26.18 11.09 15.82
N LEU A 33 25.53 9.96 15.52
CA LEU A 33 24.10 9.94 15.22
C LEU A 33 23.30 10.48 16.40
N ASN A 34 22.34 11.35 16.12
CA ASN A 34 21.38 11.76 17.13
C ASN A 34 20.63 10.54 17.69
N PRO A 35 20.32 10.51 19.00
CA PRO A 35 19.48 9.48 19.56
C PRO A 35 18.15 9.41 18.80
N LEU A 36 17.70 8.18 18.47
CA LEU A 36 16.40 7.97 17.84
C LEU A 36 15.30 8.18 18.89
N GLU A 37 14.57 9.28 18.78
CA GLU A 37 13.39 9.53 19.60
C GLU A 37 12.16 8.94 18.91
N ILE A 38 11.60 7.88 19.52
CA ILE A 38 10.36 7.27 19.04
C ILE A 38 9.18 8.09 19.59
N PRO A 39 8.34 8.68 18.73
CA PRO A 39 7.20 9.46 19.19
C PRO A 39 6.25 8.63 20.04
N LYS A 40 5.73 9.22 21.11
CA LYS A 40 4.76 8.57 21.98
C LYS A 40 3.36 8.62 21.34
N VAL A 41 2.93 7.49 20.79
CA VAL A 41 1.58 7.31 20.24
C VAL A 41 0.58 7.06 21.38
N GLU A 42 -0.48 7.84 21.44
CA GLU A 42 -1.58 7.60 22.37
C GLU A 42 -2.54 6.56 21.82
N LYS A 43 -2.85 5.55 22.62
CA LYS A 43 -3.74 4.44 22.26
C LYS A 43 -5.04 4.54 23.02
N ILE A 44 -6.16 4.57 22.32
CA ILE A 44 -7.50 4.70 22.92
C ILE A 44 -8.38 3.63 22.28
N GLN A 45 -9.19 2.96 23.08
CA GLN A 45 -10.25 2.08 22.60
C GLN A 45 -11.59 2.63 22.99
N LEU A 46 -12.49 2.76 22.01
CA LEU A 46 -13.87 3.13 22.25
C LEU A 46 -14.69 1.92 22.74
N ASP A 47 -15.84 2.17 23.38
CA ASP A 47 -16.72 1.12 23.95
C ASP A 47 -17.20 0.14 22.87
N ASN A 48 -17.33 0.60 21.64
CA ASN A 48 -17.68 -0.23 20.48
C ASN A 48 -16.50 -1.02 19.88
N GLY A 49 -15.33 -0.98 20.51
CA GLY A 49 -14.17 -1.76 20.10
C GLY A 49 -13.24 -1.08 19.08
N LEU A 50 -13.63 0.08 18.51
CA LEU A 50 -12.76 0.86 17.61
C LEU A 50 -11.48 1.28 18.33
N ARG A 51 -10.33 0.95 17.75
CA ARG A 51 -9.01 1.28 18.32
C ARG A 51 -8.43 2.48 17.60
N LEU A 52 -8.06 3.50 18.38
CA LEU A 52 -7.48 4.75 17.90
C LEU A 52 -6.01 4.83 18.31
N TYR A 53 -5.20 5.36 17.41
CA TYR A 53 -3.78 5.69 17.61
C TYR A 53 -3.59 7.15 17.21
N LEU A 54 -3.25 8.01 18.18
CA LEU A 54 -3.15 9.45 17.95
C LEU A 54 -1.69 9.91 18.08
N LEU A 55 -1.20 10.63 17.08
CA LEU A 55 0.12 11.24 17.05
C LEU A 55 0.02 12.66 16.52
N THR A 56 0.15 13.66 17.39
CA THR A 56 0.18 15.06 16.97
C THR A 56 1.57 15.44 16.50
N ASP A 57 1.67 15.94 15.27
CA ASP A 57 2.86 16.50 14.66
C ASP A 57 2.48 17.78 13.92
N LYS A 58 3.01 18.92 14.37
CA LYS A 58 2.71 20.24 13.84
C LYS A 58 3.76 20.75 12.84
N SER A 59 4.63 19.89 12.37
CA SER A 59 5.70 20.26 11.40
C SER A 59 5.12 20.69 10.05
N LEU A 60 3.97 20.12 9.66
CA LEU A 60 3.22 20.47 8.45
C LEU A 60 1.73 20.63 8.78
N PRO A 61 0.99 21.52 8.08
CA PRO A 61 -0.43 21.72 8.28
C PRO A 61 -1.26 20.60 7.62
N LEU A 62 -0.95 19.34 7.93
CA LEU A 62 -1.58 18.15 7.36
C LEU A 62 -2.32 17.37 8.43
N PHE A 63 -3.48 16.85 8.04
CA PHE A 63 -4.27 15.90 8.83
C PHE A 63 -4.43 14.61 8.06
N ASN A 64 -3.94 13.53 8.63
CA ASN A 64 -3.95 12.22 8.01
C ASN A 64 -4.68 11.21 8.89
N VAL A 65 -5.46 10.35 8.26
CA VAL A 65 -6.04 9.18 8.90
C VAL A 65 -5.73 7.94 8.07
N ASN A 66 -5.19 6.91 8.72
CA ASN A 66 -5.06 5.58 8.14
C ASN A 66 -5.95 4.61 8.91
N VAL A 67 -6.85 3.98 8.21
CA VAL A 67 -7.71 2.92 8.72
C VAL A 67 -7.20 1.59 8.22
N ARG A 68 -6.97 0.67 9.14
CA ARG A 68 -6.75 -0.74 8.87
C ARG A 68 -7.98 -1.52 9.31
N LEU A 69 -8.53 -2.28 8.39
CA LEU A 69 -9.69 -3.13 8.59
C LEU A 69 -9.26 -4.60 8.50
N ALA A 70 -9.56 -5.39 9.52
CA ALA A 70 -9.23 -6.82 9.53
C ALA A 70 -10.22 -7.63 8.67
N ALA A 71 -10.24 -7.35 7.37
CA ALA A 71 -11.05 -8.04 6.37
C ALA A 71 -10.40 -7.88 4.98
N GLY A 72 -10.51 -8.90 4.14
CA GLY A 72 -9.92 -8.90 2.81
C GLY A 72 -10.56 -9.94 1.90
N SER A 73 -10.02 -10.13 0.69
CA SER A 73 -10.56 -11.04 -0.30
C SER A 73 -10.52 -12.52 0.13
N TYR A 74 -9.74 -12.85 1.18
CA TYR A 74 -9.78 -14.20 1.76
C TYR A 74 -11.15 -14.57 2.35
N LEU A 75 -12.01 -13.57 2.60
CA LEU A 75 -13.36 -13.74 3.16
C LEU A 75 -14.46 -13.86 2.10
N GLU A 76 -14.13 -13.59 0.84
CA GLU A 76 -15.10 -13.71 -0.25
C GLU A 76 -15.32 -15.19 -0.64
N PRO A 77 -16.52 -15.57 -1.12
CA PRO A 77 -16.75 -16.89 -1.70
C PRO A 77 -15.79 -17.16 -2.86
N GLY A 78 -15.31 -18.40 -2.99
CA GLY A 78 -14.34 -18.75 -4.04
C GLY A 78 -14.85 -18.53 -5.46
N ASP A 79 -16.15 -18.60 -5.66
CA ASP A 79 -16.84 -18.40 -6.94
C ASP A 79 -17.28 -16.94 -7.17
N GLN A 80 -16.97 -16.02 -6.23
CA GLN A 80 -17.19 -14.58 -6.32
C GLN A 80 -15.87 -13.82 -6.16
N ALA A 81 -14.75 -14.37 -6.63
CA ALA A 81 -13.46 -13.68 -6.59
C ALA A 81 -13.58 -12.31 -7.27
N GLY A 82 -13.20 -11.26 -6.53
CA GLY A 82 -13.38 -9.85 -6.92
C GLY A 82 -14.43 -9.09 -6.11
N LEU A 83 -15.26 -9.79 -5.32
CA LEU A 83 -16.27 -9.16 -4.47
C LEU A 83 -15.65 -8.13 -3.50
N ALA A 84 -14.57 -8.49 -2.83
CA ALA A 84 -13.91 -7.60 -1.87
C ALA A 84 -13.32 -6.36 -2.57
N GLU A 85 -12.64 -6.53 -3.70
CA GLU A 85 -12.05 -5.43 -4.46
C GLU A 85 -13.10 -4.44 -4.94
N ILE A 86 -14.20 -4.94 -5.55
CA ILE A 86 -15.32 -4.11 -6.00
C ILE A 86 -15.98 -3.41 -4.82
N THR A 87 -16.20 -4.12 -3.69
CA THR A 87 -16.75 -3.51 -2.47
C THR A 87 -15.87 -2.36 -2.00
N GLY A 88 -14.55 -2.56 -1.90
CA GLY A 88 -13.61 -1.53 -1.47
C GLY A 88 -13.64 -0.29 -2.34
N THR A 89 -13.68 -0.46 -3.65
CA THR A 89 -13.76 0.64 -4.62
C THR A 89 -15.10 1.38 -4.50
N VAL A 90 -16.21 0.64 -4.49
CA VAL A 90 -17.55 1.24 -4.57
C VAL A 90 -18.04 1.80 -3.22
N MET A 91 -17.47 1.37 -2.09
CA MET A 91 -17.76 2.01 -0.79
C MET A 91 -17.56 3.53 -0.84
N ARG A 92 -16.51 3.99 -1.52
CA ARG A 92 -16.20 5.40 -1.65
C ARG A 92 -16.84 6.02 -2.90
N THR A 93 -16.66 5.39 -4.07
CA THR A 93 -17.11 5.94 -5.35
C THR A 93 -18.63 5.85 -5.54
N GLY A 94 -19.27 4.87 -4.90
CA GLY A 94 -20.72 4.64 -4.97
C GLY A 94 -21.55 5.58 -4.11
N GLY A 95 -20.92 6.60 -3.51
CA GLY A 95 -21.63 7.58 -2.68
C GLY A 95 -22.03 7.04 -1.31
N THR A 96 -22.63 7.91 -0.52
CA THR A 96 -23.05 7.64 0.85
C THR A 96 -24.51 8.00 1.04
N ARG A 97 -25.02 7.82 2.24
CA ARG A 97 -26.35 8.28 2.63
C ARG A 97 -26.56 9.77 2.35
N THR A 98 -25.50 10.58 2.53
CA THR A 98 -25.57 12.05 2.46
C THR A 98 -25.21 12.60 1.08
N TRP A 99 -24.23 12.00 0.40
CA TRP A 99 -23.67 12.52 -0.85
C TRP A 99 -23.59 11.45 -1.95
N THR A 100 -23.73 11.87 -3.18
CA THR A 100 -23.33 11.04 -4.32
C THR A 100 -21.80 10.90 -4.38
N GLY A 101 -21.29 9.92 -5.12
CA GLY A 101 -19.85 9.79 -5.37
C GLY A 101 -19.25 11.05 -5.98
N ASP A 102 -19.93 11.64 -6.98
CA ASP A 102 -19.49 12.86 -7.66
C ASP A 102 -19.49 14.09 -6.72
N GLN A 103 -20.46 14.19 -5.81
CA GLN A 103 -20.46 15.24 -4.79
C GLN A 103 -19.31 15.10 -3.78
N ILE A 104 -18.92 13.86 -3.47
CA ILE A 104 -17.73 13.61 -2.63
C ILE A 104 -16.47 14.00 -3.40
N ASP A 105 -16.38 13.69 -4.70
CA ASP A 105 -15.27 14.10 -5.56
C ASP A 105 -15.14 15.63 -5.59
N GLU A 106 -16.21 16.34 -5.92
CA GLU A 106 -16.23 17.81 -5.95
C GLU A 106 -15.84 18.44 -4.61
N LEU A 107 -16.37 17.91 -3.50
CA LEU A 107 -16.03 18.36 -2.15
C LEU A 107 -14.52 18.21 -1.85
N LEU A 108 -13.97 17.03 -2.13
CA LEU A 108 -12.57 16.71 -1.82
C LEU A 108 -11.62 17.45 -2.76
N GLU A 109 -11.91 17.53 -4.05
CA GLU A 109 -11.13 18.30 -5.02
C GLU A 109 -11.11 19.79 -4.66
N GLY A 110 -12.25 20.34 -4.23
CA GLY A 110 -12.37 21.74 -3.80
C GLY A 110 -11.48 22.11 -2.62
N ILE A 111 -11.09 21.16 -1.80
CA ILE A 111 -10.19 21.35 -0.64
C ILE A 111 -8.79 20.75 -0.84
N GLY A 112 -8.49 20.21 -2.04
CA GLY A 112 -7.25 19.48 -2.29
C GLY A 112 -7.08 18.25 -1.38
N GLY A 113 -8.19 17.63 -0.99
CA GLY A 113 -8.23 16.52 -0.06
C GLY A 113 -8.43 15.16 -0.74
N MET A 114 -8.22 14.10 0.04
CA MET A 114 -8.39 12.72 -0.43
C MET A 114 -8.99 11.85 0.66
N VAL A 115 -9.99 11.06 0.29
CA VAL A 115 -10.55 9.98 1.11
C VAL A 115 -10.76 8.79 0.18
N GLU A 116 -10.10 7.67 0.46
CA GLU A 116 -10.20 6.47 -0.38
C GLU A 116 -10.37 5.21 0.46
N THR A 117 -10.92 4.16 -0.16
CA THR A 117 -11.13 2.85 0.45
C THR A 117 -10.66 1.73 -0.48
N ASN A 118 -10.19 0.64 0.10
CA ASN A 118 -9.76 -0.54 -0.64
C ASN A 118 -9.85 -1.81 0.20
N PHE A 119 -9.88 -2.96 -0.45
CA PHE A 119 -9.62 -4.26 0.16
C PHE A 119 -8.50 -4.97 -0.60
N GLY A 120 -7.53 -5.48 0.15
CA GLY A 120 -6.47 -6.38 -0.32
C GLY A 120 -6.76 -7.84 0.03
N ASP A 121 -5.71 -8.67 0.01
CA ASP A 121 -5.85 -10.12 0.24
C ASP A 121 -6.35 -10.43 1.67
N VAL A 122 -5.74 -9.81 2.70
CA VAL A 122 -5.99 -10.12 4.12
C VAL A 122 -6.50 -8.94 4.93
N GLU A 123 -6.40 -7.75 4.40
CA GLU A 123 -6.84 -6.53 5.07
C GLU A 123 -7.46 -5.55 4.08
N GLY A 124 -8.39 -4.76 4.59
CA GLY A 124 -8.91 -3.59 3.93
C GLY A 124 -8.38 -2.32 4.58
N GLY A 125 -8.62 -1.21 3.92
CA GLY A 125 -8.19 0.08 4.42
C GLY A 125 -9.05 1.23 3.95
N ALA A 126 -8.87 2.34 4.65
CA ALA A 126 -9.28 3.65 4.18
C ALA A 126 -8.22 4.66 4.59
N PHE A 127 -8.08 5.71 3.83
CA PHE A 127 -7.21 6.81 4.24
C PHE A 127 -7.84 8.17 3.98
N VAL A 128 -7.43 9.14 4.77
CA VAL A 128 -7.75 10.55 4.61
C VAL A 128 -6.45 11.32 4.54
N ASN A 129 -6.34 12.21 3.60
CA ASN A 129 -5.28 13.21 3.55
C ASN A 129 -5.91 14.56 3.21
N VAL A 130 -5.86 15.51 4.13
CA VAL A 130 -6.39 16.86 3.98
C VAL A 130 -5.51 17.86 4.72
N LEU A 131 -5.63 19.14 4.40
CA LEU A 131 -5.07 20.18 5.26
C LEU A 131 -5.76 20.19 6.63
N SER A 132 -5.05 20.60 7.67
CA SER A 132 -5.53 20.62 9.07
C SER A 132 -6.85 21.37 9.24
N ASP A 133 -7.06 22.44 8.47
CA ASP A 133 -8.28 23.24 8.50
C ASP A 133 -9.51 22.44 8.04
N TYR A 134 -9.31 21.37 7.26
CA TYR A 134 -10.35 20.49 6.74
C TYR A 134 -10.45 19.15 7.46
N ALA A 135 -9.78 18.99 8.63
CA ALA A 135 -9.80 17.76 9.42
C ALA A 135 -11.21 17.26 9.74
N ASP A 136 -12.13 18.18 10.06
CA ASP A 136 -13.52 17.85 10.34
C ASP A 136 -14.26 17.29 9.12
N THR A 137 -14.04 17.91 7.96
CA THR A 137 -14.60 17.46 6.67
C THR A 137 -14.07 16.08 6.31
N GLY A 138 -12.76 15.87 6.39
CA GLY A 138 -12.15 14.57 6.11
C GLY A 138 -12.68 13.44 7.01
N LEU A 139 -12.80 13.70 8.32
CA LEU A 139 -13.39 12.75 9.27
C LEU A 139 -14.87 12.47 8.99
N LEU A 140 -15.63 13.48 8.60
CA LEU A 140 -17.04 13.32 8.29
C LEU A 140 -17.25 12.46 7.04
N VAL A 141 -16.51 12.74 5.95
CA VAL A 141 -16.55 11.93 4.73
C VAL A 141 -16.11 10.50 5.02
N LEU A 142 -15.04 10.30 5.78
CA LEU A 142 -14.58 8.96 6.18
C LEU A 142 -15.67 8.20 6.95
N ALA A 143 -16.35 8.86 7.89
CA ALA A 143 -17.42 8.23 8.67
C ALA A 143 -18.61 7.83 7.80
N GLU A 144 -19.01 8.68 6.86
CA GLU A 144 -20.09 8.39 5.93
C GLU A 144 -19.73 7.21 5.00
N VAL A 145 -18.50 7.19 4.45
CA VAL A 145 -18.03 6.14 3.55
C VAL A 145 -17.90 4.79 4.27
N LEU A 146 -17.37 4.77 5.50
CA LEU A 146 -17.22 3.53 6.25
C LEU A 146 -18.54 2.99 6.83
N ARG A 147 -19.49 3.86 7.16
CA ARG A 147 -20.70 3.46 7.89
C ARG A 147 -21.95 3.37 7.05
N TYR A 148 -22.02 4.16 5.99
CA TYR A 148 -23.25 4.38 5.23
C TYR A 148 -23.04 4.46 3.72
N PRO A 149 -22.22 3.55 3.13
CA PRO A 149 -22.04 3.51 1.68
C PRO A 149 -23.38 3.18 1.02
N ARG A 150 -23.67 3.84 -0.10
CA ARG A 150 -24.93 3.67 -0.82
C ARG A 150 -24.84 2.57 -1.88
N PHE A 151 -23.65 2.30 -2.38
CA PHE A 151 -23.39 1.32 -3.44
C PHE A 151 -24.26 1.59 -4.67
N ASP A 152 -24.17 2.81 -5.23
CA ASP A 152 -24.92 3.19 -6.42
C ASP A 152 -24.63 2.25 -7.58
N GLN A 153 -25.69 1.78 -8.25
CA GLN A 153 -25.60 0.79 -9.31
C GLN A 153 -24.69 1.24 -10.47
N ASP A 154 -24.80 2.50 -10.88
CA ASP A 154 -23.98 3.06 -11.98
C ASP A 154 -22.47 2.98 -11.66
N LYS A 155 -22.09 3.16 -10.38
CA LYS A 155 -20.69 3.07 -9.95
C LYS A 155 -20.24 1.62 -9.80
N ILE A 156 -21.14 0.70 -9.45
CA ILE A 156 -20.89 -0.74 -9.50
C ILE A 156 -20.64 -1.15 -10.96
N ASP A 157 -21.51 -0.76 -11.88
CA ASP A 157 -21.40 -1.09 -13.30
C ASP A 157 -20.07 -0.57 -13.89
N LEU A 158 -19.66 0.65 -13.50
CA LEU A 158 -18.36 1.22 -13.91
C LEU A 158 -17.20 0.39 -13.36
N ALA A 159 -17.23 0.01 -12.06
CA ALA A 159 -16.20 -0.81 -11.45
C ALA A 159 -16.12 -2.20 -12.11
N MET A 160 -17.26 -2.79 -12.46
CA MET A 160 -17.34 -4.05 -13.21
C MET A 160 -16.74 -3.93 -14.62
N VAL A 161 -16.99 -2.84 -15.34
CA VAL A 161 -16.37 -2.58 -16.66
C VAL A 161 -14.84 -2.46 -16.51
N GLN A 162 -14.36 -1.75 -15.50
CA GLN A 162 -12.93 -1.63 -15.23
C GLN A 162 -12.31 -3.00 -14.89
N ALA A 163 -12.95 -3.78 -14.02
CA ALA A 163 -12.50 -5.12 -13.67
C ALA A 163 -12.41 -6.05 -14.88
N ARG A 164 -13.42 -6.04 -15.75
CA ARG A 164 -13.41 -6.79 -17.02
C ARG A 164 -12.30 -6.36 -17.95
N THR A 165 -12.02 -5.07 -18.01
CA THR A 165 -10.91 -4.52 -18.79
C THR A 165 -9.57 -5.01 -18.24
N ASN A 166 -9.40 -5.03 -16.91
CA ASN A 166 -8.21 -5.55 -16.26
C ASN A 166 -8.01 -7.05 -16.55
N ILE A 167 -9.08 -7.84 -16.51
CA ILE A 167 -9.04 -9.25 -16.90
C ILE A 167 -8.62 -9.41 -18.37
N ALA A 168 -9.20 -8.64 -19.30
CA ALA A 168 -8.87 -8.69 -20.73
C ALA A 168 -7.39 -8.41 -20.98
N ARG A 169 -6.82 -7.45 -20.24
CA ARG A 169 -5.45 -6.98 -20.40
C ARG A 169 -4.43 -7.67 -19.50
N ARG A 170 -4.84 -8.53 -18.59
CA ARG A 170 -3.96 -9.15 -17.57
C ARG A 170 -2.77 -9.94 -18.12
N ASN A 171 -2.81 -10.29 -19.41
CA ASN A 171 -1.74 -10.98 -20.11
C ASN A 171 -0.91 -10.07 -21.03
N ASP A 172 -1.12 -8.75 -20.99
CA ASP A 172 -0.34 -7.83 -21.81
C ASP A 172 1.10 -7.76 -21.32
N GLU A 173 1.29 -7.72 -20.00
CA GLU A 173 2.60 -7.63 -19.39
C GLU A 173 3.14 -8.99 -18.92
N VAL A 174 4.36 -9.34 -19.38
CA VAL A 174 5.02 -10.62 -19.02
C VAL A 174 5.27 -10.74 -17.53
N SER A 175 5.57 -9.62 -16.85
CA SER A 175 5.79 -9.56 -15.40
C SER A 175 4.57 -9.97 -14.61
N GLU A 176 3.38 -9.56 -15.06
CA GLU A 176 2.10 -9.88 -14.39
C GLU A 176 1.71 -11.35 -14.58
N ILE A 177 1.97 -11.90 -15.76
CA ILE A 177 1.82 -13.35 -16.00
C ILE A 177 2.71 -14.13 -15.01
N ALA A 178 4.00 -13.76 -14.96
CA ALA A 178 4.97 -14.44 -14.11
C ALA A 178 4.59 -14.33 -12.61
N LEU A 179 4.10 -13.17 -12.18
CA LEU A 179 3.67 -12.97 -10.78
C LEU A 179 2.44 -13.83 -10.45
N ARG A 180 1.42 -13.80 -11.31
CA ARG A 180 0.18 -14.56 -11.10
C ARG A 180 0.45 -16.07 -11.04
N GLU A 181 1.20 -16.61 -11.99
CA GLU A 181 1.53 -18.04 -12.00
C GLU A 181 2.44 -18.41 -10.83
N PHE A 182 3.38 -17.56 -10.46
CA PHE A 182 4.21 -17.76 -9.26
C PHE A 182 3.37 -17.80 -7.97
N ARG A 183 2.38 -16.91 -7.81
CA ARG A 183 1.47 -16.94 -6.65
C ARG A 183 0.69 -18.26 -6.57
N LYS A 184 0.19 -18.77 -7.70
CA LYS A 184 -0.49 -20.08 -7.75
C LYS A 184 0.42 -21.23 -7.33
N LEU A 185 1.70 -21.19 -7.69
CA LEU A 185 2.68 -22.19 -7.31
C LEU A 185 3.02 -22.14 -5.81
N ILE A 186 3.11 -20.94 -5.24
CA ILE A 186 3.49 -20.73 -3.85
C ILE A 186 2.32 -20.98 -2.90
N TYR A 187 1.12 -20.49 -3.23
CA TYR A 187 -0.02 -20.53 -2.34
C TYR A 187 -1.03 -21.64 -2.66
N GLY A 188 -0.93 -22.26 -3.85
CA GLY A 188 -1.95 -23.14 -4.41
C GLY A 188 -3.00 -22.36 -5.21
N ALA A 189 -3.41 -22.91 -6.34
CA ALA A 189 -4.32 -22.21 -7.28
C ALA A 189 -5.68 -21.84 -6.65
N GLU A 190 -6.18 -22.69 -5.75
CA GLU A 190 -7.46 -22.49 -5.06
C GLU A 190 -7.34 -21.66 -3.78
N SER A 191 -6.13 -21.31 -3.40
CA SER A 191 -5.87 -20.50 -2.21
C SER A 191 -6.46 -19.08 -2.37
N PRO A 192 -7.06 -18.49 -1.34
CA PRO A 192 -7.50 -17.10 -1.38
C PRO A 192 -6.36 -16.11 -1.69
N TYR A 193 -5.11 -16.52 -1.43
CA TYR A 193 -3.93 -15.70 -1.77
C TYR A 193 -3.50 -15.77 -3.23
N ALA A 194 -4.04 -16.69 -4.02
CA ALA A 194 -3.67 -16.89 -5.41
C ALA A 194 -4.87 -16.91 -6.36
N ARG A 195 -6.09 -16.90 -5.82
CA ARG A 195 -7.30 -16.74 -6.64
C ARG A 195 -7.22 -15.49 -7.47
N THR A 196 -7.71 -15.58 -8.68
CA THR A 196 -7.79 -14.46 -9.61
C THR A 196 -9.24 -14.19 -9.97
N MET A 197 -9.56 -12.93 -10.12
CA MET A 197 -10.83 -12.49 -10.67
C MET A 197 -10.96 -12.97 -12.11
N GLU A 198 -12.10 -13.58 -12.43
CA GLU A 198 -12.45 -14.08 -13.78
C GLU A 198 -13.80 -13.51 -14.20
N TYR A 199 -14.12 -13.52 -15.50
CA TYR A 199 -15.44 -13.10 -15.96
C TYR A 199 -16.56 -13.87 -15.25
N ALA A 200 -16.40 -15.19 -15.11
CA ALA A 200 -17.39 -16.04 -14.46
C ALA A 200 -17.56 -15.79 -12.96
N THR A 201 -16.54 -15.29 -12.25
CA THR A 201 -16.65 -14.90 -10.84
C THR A 201 -17.30 -13.54 -10.69
N LEU A 202 -16.95 -12.57 -11.59
CA LEU A 202 -17.56 -11.25 -11.62
C LEU A 202 -19.06 -11.29 -11.96
N ASP A 203 -19.48 -12.19 -12.87
CA ASP A 203 -20.89 -12.32 -13.28
C ASP A 203 -21.80 -12.75 -12.11
N LYS A 204 -21.23 -13.26 -11.02
CA LYS A 204 -21.96 -13.66 -9.83
C LYS A 204 -22.02 -12.58 -8.75
N VAL A 205 -21.22 -11.51 -8.88
CA VAL A 205 -21.18 -10.44 -7.89
C VAL A 205 -22.33 -9.49 -8.12
N THR A 206 -23.17 -9.33 -7.13
CA THR A 206 -24.33 -8.44 -7.15
C THR A 206 -24.17 -7.29 -6.14
N ARG A 207 -24.99 -6.25 -6.27
CA ARG A 207 -25.05 -5.16 -5.29
C ARG A 207 -25.34 -5.70 -3.87
N ASP A 208 -26.23 -6.65 -3.74
CA ASP A 208 -26.61 -7.22 -2.44
C ASP A 208 -25.43 -7.96 -1.79
N ASP A 209 -24.55 -8.58 -2.59
CA ASP A 209 -23.31 -9.19 -2.09
C ASP A 209 -22.35 -8.15 -1.55
N LEU A 210 -22.20 -6.98 -2.22
CA LEU A 210 -21.39 -5.87 -1.73
C LEU A 210 -21.92 -5.37 -0.37
N VAL A 211 -23.23 -5.15 -0.27
CA VAL A 211 -23.89 -4.72 0.96
C VAL A 211 -23.69 -5.76 2.07
N ALA A 212 -23.88 -7.04 1.76
CA ALA A 212 -23.71 -8.12 2.72
C ALA A 212 -22.26 -8.26 3.21
N PHE A 213 -21.28 -8.10 2.30
CA PHE A 213 -19.86 -8.11 2.64
C PHE A 213 -19.51 -6.93 3.55
N HIS A 214 -19.93 -5.72 3.18
CA HIS A 214 -19.76 -4.53 4.00
C HIS A 214 -20.38 -4.72 5.39
N ASP A 215 -21.66 -5.09 5.44
CA ASP A 215 -22.41 -5.21 6.69
C ASP A 215 -21.84 -6.29 7.62
N ARG A 216 -21.20 -7.29 7.08
CA ARG A 216 -20.60 -8.36 7.86
C ARG A 216 -19.23 -7.97 8.42
N TYR A 217 -18.39 -7.30 7.64
CA TYR A 217 -16.96 -7.17 7.94
C TYR A 217 -16.53 -5.74 8.29
N VAL A 218 -17.18 -4.71 7.76
CA VAL A 218 -16.85 -3.31 8.07
C VAL A 218 -17.51 -2.92 9.39
N ARG A 219 -16.84 -3.25 10.49
CA ARG A 219 -17.34 -3.09 11.85
C ARG A 219 -16.30 -2.42 12.73
N PRO A 220 -16.70 -1.61 13.73
CA PRO A 220 -15.79 -0.81 14.55
C PRO A 220 -14.74 -1.66 15.28
N GLU A 221 -15.08 -2.84 15.77
CA GLU A 221 -14.15 -3.74 16.47
C GLU A 221 -13.06 -4.33 15.57
N ASN A 222 -13.29 -4.34 14.24
CA ASN A 222 -12.34 -4.81 13.24
C ASN A 222 -11.40 -3.69 12.77
N ILE A 223 -11.63 -2.45 13.23
CA ILE A 223 -10.93 -1.25 12.75
C ILE A 223 -9.85 -0.82 13.74
N GLN A 224 -8.68 -0.52 13.19
CA GLN A 224 -7.63 0.28 13.79
C GLN A 224 -7.51 1.58 12.98
N MET A 225 -7.59 2.72 13.66
CA MET A 225 -7.54 4.04 13.02
C MET A 225 -6.37 4.84 13.60
N ALA A 226 -5.37 5.09 12.78
CA ALA A 226 -4.25 5.96 13.13
C ALA A 226 -4.51 7.37 12.60
N ILE A 227 -4.45 8.37 13.47
CA ILE A 227 -4.63 9.79 13.15
C ILE A 227 -3.34 10.50 13.49
N TYR A 228 -2.74 11.17 12.50
CA TYR A 228 -1.47 11.87 12.69
C TYR A 228 -1.41 13.17 11.89
N GLY A 229 -0.63 14.13 12.39
CA GLY A 229 -0.47 15.44 11.79
C GLY A 229 -0.81 16.58 12.75
N ASP A 230 -1.13 17.75 12.19
CA ASP A 230 -1.46 18.96 12.98
C ASP A 230 -2.94 18.99 13.35
N PHE A 231 -3.23 18.69 14.60
CA PHE A 231 -4.58 18.74 15.15
C PHE A 231 -4.61 18.95 16.68
N ASP A 232 -5.71 19.45 17.19
CA ASP A 232 -6.03 19.42 18.61
C ASP A 232 -6.60 18.03 18.98
N LYS A 233 -5.86 17.33 19.82
CA LYS A 233 -6.20 15.96 20.22
C LYS A 233 -7.59 15.85 20.83
N ASN A 234 -7.95 16.77 21.74
CA ASN A 234 -9.22 16.68 22.45
C ASN A 234 -10.40 16.94 21.49
N LYS A 235 -10.24 17.89 20.55
CA LYS A 235 -11.26 18.18 19.53
C LYS A 235 -11.44 16.99 18.60
N VAL A 236 -10.35 16.41 18.09
CA VAL A 236 -10.40 15.24 17.20
C VAL A 236 -10.99 14.03 17.90
N LEU A 237 -10.59 13.75 19.15
CA LEU A 237 -11.16 12.65 19.92
C LEU A 237 -12.66 12.81 20.16
N ALA A 238 -13.10 14.01 20.52
CA ALA A 238 -14.53 14.31 20.70
C ALA A 238 -15.29 14.13 19.36
N ARG A 239 -14.68 14.55 18.24
CA ARG A 239 -15.28 14.39 16.91
C ARG A 239 -15.37 12.92 16.49
N VAL A 240 -14.31 12.15 16.68
CA VAL A 240 -14.32 10.70 16.42
C VAL A 240 -15.37 9.99 17.27
N LYS A 241 -15.46 10.30 18.56
CA LYS A 241 -16.53 9.75 19.42
C LYS A 241 -17.91 10.08 18.92
N LYS A 242 -18.15 11.32 18.44
CA LYS A 242 -19.44 11.75 17.87
C LYS A 242 -19.78 11.00 16.58
N LEU A 243 -18.80 10.75 15.71
CA LEU A 243 -19.01 10.15 14.39
C LEU A 243 -19.05 8.62 14.41
N PHE A 244 -18.34 7.99 15.34
CA PHE A 244 -18.14 6.54 15.35
C PHE A 244 -18.62 5.87 16.65
N GLY A 245 -18.89 6.60 17.73
CA GLY A 245 -19.15 6.02 19.04
C GLY A 245 -20.44 5.21 19.14
N ASP A 246 -21.47 5.59 18.38
CA ASP A 246 -22.76 4.90 18.29
C ASP A 246 -22.78 3.74 17.27
N TRP A 247 -21.67 3.52 16.56
CA TRP A 247 -21.56 2.45 15.58
C TRP A 247 -21.58 1.09 16.27
N LYS A 248 -22.59 0.27 15.95
CA LYS A 248 -22.82 -1.02 16.61
C LYS A 248 -21.78 -2.05 16.19
N LYS A 249 -21.34 -2.85 17.16
CA LYS A 249 -20.48 -4.02 16.92
C LYS A 249 -21.20 -5.05 16.03
N GLY A 250 -20.40 -5.82 15.32
CA GLY A 250 -20.89 -6.99 14.60
C GLY A 250 -21.29 -8.13 15.55
N THR A 251 -21.97 -9.11 15.01
CA THR A 251 -22.43 -10.30 15.77
C THR A 251 -21.49 -11.49 15.67
N ALA A 252 -20.57 -11.48 14.70
CA ALA A 252 -19.63 -12.56 14.44
C ALA A 252 -18.20 -12.06 14.37
N ALA A 253 -17.27 -12.82 14.93
CA ALA A 253 -15.85 -12.55 14.78
C ALA A 253 -15.40 -12.78 13.32
N VAL A 254 -14.48 -11.96 12.84
CA VAL A 254 -13.81 -12.20 11.55
C VAL A 254 -12.86 -13.38 11.71
N PRO A 255 -12.96 -14.44 10.90
CA PRO A 255 -12.03 -15.54 10.96
C PRO A 255 -10.61 -15.07 10.61
N PRO A 256 -9.56 -15.66 11.20
CA PRO A 256 -8.19 -15.34 10.83
C PRO A 256 -7.92 -15.73 9.37
N PRO A 257 -6.97 -15.06 8.70
CA PRO A 257 -6.52 -15.48 7.39
C PRO A 257 -6.05 -16.94 7.40
N PRO A 258 -6.37 -17.73 6.36
CA PRO A 258 -6.03 -19.14 6.34
C PRO A 258 -4.51 -19.35 6.28
N VAL A 259 -4.04 -20.36 6.98
CA VAL A 259 -2.63 -20.76 6.95
C VAL A 259 -2.35 -21.44 5.61
N VAL A 260 -1.23 -21.09 4.99
CA VAL A 260 -0.81 -21.71 3.73
C VAL A 260 -0.11 -23.04 4.02
N ASP A 261 -0.65 -24.14 3.51
CA ASP A 261 0.01 -25.44 3.51
C ASP A 261 0.97 -25.52 2.32
N TYR A 262 2.20 -25.11 2.56
CA TYR A 262 3.23 -25.02 1.51
C TYR A 262 4.05 -26.31 1.44
N GLN A 263 3.97 -26.96 0.27
CA GLN A 263 4.84 -28.09 -0.07
C GLN A 263 6.05 -27.60 -0.86
N TRP A 264 7.21 -27.53 -0.21
CA TRP A 264 8.43 -27.09 -0.86
C TRP A 264 8.83 -28.04 -2.01
N ARG A 265 8.97 -27.47 -3.23
CA ARG A 265 9.37 -28.23 -4.43
C ARG A 265 10.45 -27.46 -5.18
N LYS A 266 11.57 -28.12 -5.42
CA LYS A 266 12.64 -27.57 -6.30
C LYS A 266 12.26 -27.88 -7.75
N GLN A 267 11.52 -26.98 -8.40
CA GLN A 267 11.03 -27.16 -9.77
C GLN A 267 11.19 -25.87 -10.57
N VAL A 268 11.27 -26.00 -11.88
CA VAL A 268 11.24 -24.90 -12.85
C VAL A 268 9.94 -25.03 -13.64
N TYR A 269 9.22 -23.93 -13.72
CA TYR A 269 7.96 -23.82 -14.48
C TYR A 269 8.17 -22.83 -15.61
N TYR A 270 7.51 -23.05 -16.72
CA TYR A 270 7.59 -22.21 -17.89
C TYR A 270 6.20 -21.84 -18.38
N ALA A 271 5.96 -20.54 -18.57
CA ALA A 271 4.75 -20.02 -19.21
C ALA A 271 5.16 -19.30 -20.50
N GLU A 272 4.64 -19.76 -21.64
CA GLU A 272 4.92 -19.16 -22.93
C GLU A 272 4.00 -17.98 -23.21
N LYS A 273 4.57 -16.85 -23.63
CA LYS A 273 3.87 -15.74 -24.25
C LYS A 273 4.42 -15.50 -25.64
N LYS A 274 3.64 -15.80 -26.67
CA LYS A 274 4.03 -15.55 -28.08
C LYS A 274 4.28 -14.05 -28.31
N GLY A 275 5.39 -13.75 -29.00
CA GLY A 275 5.76 -12.37 -29.31
C GLY A 275 6.45 -11.60 -28.20
N ALA A 276 6.66 -12.19 -27.02
CA ALA A 276 7.45 -11.58 -25.96
C ALA A 276 8.91 -11.44 -26.40
N LYS A 277 9.47 -10.23 -26.25
CA LYS A 277 10.87 -9.94 -26.59
C LYS A 277 11.84 -10.19 -25.43
N GLN A 278 11.33 -10.34 -24.22
CA GLN A 278 12.09 -10.53 -22.99
C GLN A 278 11.43 -11.61 -22.14
N SER A 279 12.25 -12.35 -21.39
CA SER A 279 11.79 -13.28 -20.36
C SER A 279 11.71 -12.58 -19.03
N TYR A 280 10.73 -12.95 -18.22
CA TYR A 280 10.59 -12.49 -16.84
C TYR A 280 10.70 -13.70 -15.90
N ILE A 281 11.61 -13.62 -14.94
CA ILE A 281 11.90 -14.73 -14.04
C ILE A 281 11.45 -14.37 -12.63
N ARG A 282 10.64 -15.22 -12.01
CA ARG A 282 10.31 -15.18 -10.58
C ARG A 282 10.89 -16.42 -9.90
N MET A 283 11.58 -16.21 -8.79
CA MET A 283 12.17 -17.27 -7.99
C MET A 283 11.91 -16.98 -6.51
N GLY A 284 11.49 -17.97 -5.76
CA GLY A 284 11.25 -17.75 -4.33
C GLY A 284 10.47 -18.88 -3.68
N HIS A 285 10.13 -18.64 -2.44
CA HIS A 285 9.31 -19.50 -1.60
C HIS A 285 8.52 -18.63 -0.60
N LEU A 286 7.70 -19.24 0.25
CA LEU A 286 7.04 -18.52 1.33
C LEU A 286 8.08 -17.80 2.21
N GLY A 287 7.77 -16.56 2.57
CA GLY A 287 8.54 -15.76 3.51
C GLY A 287 8.21 -16.13 4.97
N GLY A 288 8.32 -15.16 5.85
CA GLY A 288 7.96 -15.27 7.25
C GLY A 288 7.01 -14.17 7.68
N MET A 289 6.87 -14.03 8.99
CA MET A 289 5.99 -13.03 9.60
C MET A 289 6.81 -11.85 10.14
N LEU A 290 6.20 -10.66 10.17
CA LEU A 290 6.81 -9.48 10.79
C LEU A 290 7.21 -9.71 12.26
N LYS A 291 6.48 -10.58 12.94
CA LYS A 291 6.71 -10.92 14.37
C LYS A 291 7.76 -12.02 14.58
N ASP A 292 8.33 -12.59 13.53
CA ASP A 292 9.35 -13.62 13.68
C ASP A 292 10.59 -13.04 14.39
N PRO A 293 11.22 -13.80 15.31
CA PRO A 293 12.37 -13.32 16.07
C PRO A 293 13.55 -12.90 15.19
N ASP A 294 13.72 -13.54 14.03
CA ASP A 294 14.79 -13.32 13.04
C ASP A 294 14.39 -12.39 11.89
N TYR A 295 13.29 -11.65 12.05
CA TYR A 295 12.82 -10.73 11.00
C TYR A 295 13.86 -9.68 10.60
N ALA A 296 14.51 -9.04 11.60
CA ALA A 296 15.53 -8.04 11.34
C ALA A 296 16.73 -8.62 10.59
N ASP A 297 17.17 -9.84 10.95
CA ASP A 297 18.27 -10.53 10.29
C ASP A 297 17.94 -10.85 8.82
N LYS A 298 16.70 -11.26 8.57
CA LYS A 298 16.19 -11.53 7.20
C LYS A 298 16.14 -10.26 6.35
N ILE A 299 15.80 -9.11 6.94
CA ILE A 299 15.81 -7.82 6.24
C ILE A 299 17.25 -7.42 5.87
N VAL A 300 18.20 -7.57 6.80
CA VAL A 300 19.63 -7.30 6.53
C VAL A 300 20.15 -8.24 5.45
N MET A 301 19.88 -9.53 5.57
CA MET A 301 20.23 -10.54 4.54
C MET A 301 19.69 -10.14 3.16
N ASN A 302 18.41 -9.74 3.10
CA ASN A 302 17.79 -9.32 1.84
C ASN A 302 18.42 -8.05 1.27
N SER A 303 18.82 -7.11 2.13
CA SER A 303 19.51 -5.89 1.70
C SER A 303 20.85 -6.21 1.03
N ILE A 304 21.61 -7.15 1.57
CA ILE A 304 22.87 -7.60 0.99
C ILE A 304 22.62 -8.36 -0.32
N LEU A 305 21.62 -9.25 -0.35
CA LEU A 305 21.39 -10.16 -1.46
C LEU A 305 20.73 -9.49 -2.65
N GLY A 306 19.67 -8.71 -2.44
CA GLY A 306 18.79 -8.32 -3.54
C GLY A 306 18.14 -6.95 -3.46
N LEU A 307 18.31 -6.16 -2.40
CA LEU A 307 17.67 -4.88 -2.28
C LEU A 307 18.59 -3.73 -2.72
N GLY A 308 18.20 -3.06 -3.80
CA GLY A 308 18.91 -1.89 -4.33
C GLY A 308 20.09 -2.21 -5.25
N PHE A 309 20.71 -1.15 -5.78
CA PHE A 309 21.75 -1.24 -6.81
C PHE A 309 23.06 -1.85 -6.33
N GLY A 310 23.40 -1.70 -5.05
CA GLY A 310 24.61 -2.28 -4.46
C GLY A 310 24.45 -3.73 -3.99
N SER A 311 23.27 -4.34 -4.21
CA SER A 311 23.04 -5.73 -3.81
C SER A 311 23.78 -6.72 -4.72
N ARG A 312 24.11 -7.90 -4.16
CA ARG A 312 24.84 -8.96 -4.89
C ARG A 312 24.16 -9.39 -6.19
N LEU A 313 22.82 -9.52 -6.19
CA LEU A 313 22.06 -9.89 -7.39
C LEU A 313 22.13 -8.78 -8.46
N THR A 314 21.98 -7.54 -8.07
CA THR A 314 22.05 -6.42 -9.03
C THR A 314 23.46 -6.28 -9.59
N ASP A 315 24.46 -6.31 -8.74
CA ASP A 315 25.87 -6.20 -9.18
C ASP A 315 26.26 -7.35 -10.12
N GLU A 316 25.97 -8.58 -9.74
CA GLU A 316 26.32 -9.77 -10.53
C GLU A 316 25.56 -9.83 -11.86
N VAL A 317 24.22 -9.78 -11.82
CA VAL A 317 23.39 -10.06 -12.99
C VAL A 317 23.30 -8.86 -13.94
N ARG A 318 23.19 -7.65 -13.39
CA ARG A 318 23.06 -6.43 -14.18
C ARG A 318 24.43 -5.83 -14.52
N THR A 319 25.26 -5.55 -13.50
CA THR A 319 26.48 -4.76 -13.68
C THR A 319 27.58 -5.61 -14.32
N ARG A 320 27.88 -6.77 -13.76
CA ARG A 320 28.98 -7.61 -14.20
C ARG A 320 28.67 -8.45 -15.45
N LEU A 321 27.49 -9.09 -15.48
CA LEU A 321 27.13 -10.02 -16.57
C LEU A 321 26.29 -9.35 -17.67
N GLY A 322 25.67 -8.21 -17.43
CA GLY A 322 24.83 -7.51 -18.43
C GLY A 322 23.61 -8.30 -18.89
N LEU A 323 23.13 -9.28 -18.09
CA LEU A 323 22.07 -10.20 -18.50
C LEU A 323 20.67 -9.63 -18.34
N ALA A 324 20.49 -8.65 -17.47
CA ALA A 324 19.19 -8.03 -17.21
C ALA A 324 19.35 -6.56 -16.85
N TYR A 325 18.39 -5.73 -17.24
CA TYR A 325 18.31 -4.34 -16.81
C TYR A 325 17.96 -4.21 -15.32
N SER A 326 17.18 -5.16 -14.79
CA SER A 326 16.77 -5.21 -13.39
C SER A 326 16.90 -6.62 -12.86
N ALA A 327 17.59 -6.76 -11.74
CA ALA A 327 17.64 -7.98 -10.94
C ALA A 327 17.61 -7.59 -9.46
N GLY A 328 16.84 -8.31 -8.67
CA GLY A 328 16.72 -7.98 -7.25
C GLY A 328 15.95 -9.04 -6.48
N GLY A 329 15.92 -8.90 -5.17
CA GLY A 329 15.17 -9.76 -4.26
C GLY A 329 14.43 -8.94 -3.21
N ARG A 330 13.28 -9.43 -2.79
CA ARG A 330 12.51 -8.85 -1.70
C ARG A 330 12.12 -9.95 -0.71
N TYR A 331 12.43 -9.73 0.56
CA TYR A 331 11.84 -10.49 1.64
C TYR A 331 10.51 -9.84 2.02
N VAL A 332 9.42 -10.55 1.78
CA VAL A 332 8.07 -10.07 2.12
C VAL A 332 7.63 -10.80 3.38
N SER A 333 7.20 -10.04 4.38
CA SER A 333 6.58 -10.54 5.60
C SER A 333 5.13 -10.07 5.69
N ASN A 334 4.26 -10.89 6.19
CA ASN A 334 2.87 -10.56 6.46
C ASN A 334 2.63 -10.30 7.96
#